data_bbaab1f33035b9e6d2e288b3565fdc2a
#
_entry.id   bbaab1f33035b9e6d2e288b3565fdc2a
#
_cell.length_a   1.000
_cell.length_b   1.000
_cell.length_c   1.000
_cell.angle_alpha   90.00
_cell.angle_beta   90.00
_cell.angle_gamma   90.00
#
_symmetry.space_group_name_H-M   'P 1'
#
loop_
_entity.id
_entity.type
_entity.pdbx_description
1 polymer ?
#
loop_
_entity_poly.entity_id
_entity_poly.type
_entity_poly.pdbx_seq_one_letter_code
_entity_poly.pdbx_strand_id
1 'polypeptide(L)'
;MDISIERLCIENGLKMTGPRRVIARVLSEATDHPDVDELHRRANRVDPRISLATVYRTVRLLESKGILSRRDLGSRRARYEPSGDKHHFHLVDRENGTVVEFAAPQAEAMLREIAAAQGFEVDNIKIELFGRRSAE
;
A
#
# COMPACT_ATOMS: atom_id res chain seq x y z
N MET A 1 10.63 10.69 -2.20
CA MET A 1 9.68 11.53 -2.93
C MET A 1 8.27 11.12 -2.58
N ASP A 2 7.52 12.03 -2.06
CA ASP A 2 6.14 11.73 -1.65
C ASP A 2 5.25 11.60 -2.88
N ILE A 3 4.54 10.48 -2.94
CA ILE A 3 3.59 10.23 -4.01
C ILE A 3 2.24 10.75 -3.55
N SER A 4 1.71 11.75 -4.25
CA SER A 4 0.39 12.25 -3.96
C SER A 4 -0.66 11.36 -4.62
N ILE A 5 -1.48 10.71 -3.82
CA ILE A 5 -2.58 9.90 -4.33
C ILE A 5 -3.59 10.77 -5.10
N GLU A 6 -3.84 11.98 -4.60
CA GLU A 6 -4.73 12.92 -5.28
C GLU A 6 -4.25 13.21 -6.71
N ARG A 7 -2.95 13.46 -6.86
CA ARG A 7 -2.37 13.70 -8.17
C ARG A 7 -2.51 12.50 -9.09
N LEU A 8 -2.27 11.30 -8.57
CA LEU A 8 -2.43 10.08 -9.36
C LEU A 8 -3.89 9.88 -9.79
N CYS A 9 -4.83 10.23 -8.93
CA CYS A 9 -6.25 10.17 -9.30
C CYS A 9 -6.56 11.09 -10.48
N ILE A 10 -6.07 12.32 -10.41
CA ILE A 10 -6.29 13.30 -11.48
C ILE A 10 -5.66 12.82 -12.79
N GLU A 11 -4.44 12.30 -12.72
CA GLU A 11 -3.74 11.77 -13.89
C GLU A 11 -4.45 10.57 -14.52
N ASN A 12 -5.19 9.82 -13.72
CA ASN A 12 -5.98 8.68 -14.18
C ASN A 12 -7.42 9.04 -14.55
N GLY A 13 -7.73 10.33 -14.64
CA GLY A 13 -9.04 10.79 -15.05
C GLY A 13 -10.14 10.63 -14.03
N LEU A 14 -9.80 10.45 -12.77
CA LEU A 14 -10.81 10.33 -11.72
C LEU A 14 -11.25 11.71 -11.23
N LYS A 15 -12.56 11.85 -11.10
CA LYS A 15 -13.14 13.07 -10.53
C LYS A 15 -12.86 13.10 -9.03
N MET A 16 -12.30 14.21 -8.55
CA MET A 16 -12.01 14.38 -7.13
C MET A 16 -13.20 15.00 -6.42
N THR A 17 -13.95 14.17 -5.72
CA THR A 17 -15.02 14.62 -4.82
C THR A 17 -14.41 14.94 -3.45
N GLY A 18 -15.21 15.60 -2.59
CA GLY A 18 -14.77 15.88 -1.23
C GLY A 18 -14.26 14.65 -0.48
N PRO A 19 -15.06 13.57 -0.40
CA PRO A 19 -14.61 12.34 0.26
C PRO A 19 -13.36 11.73 -0.35
N ARG A 20 -13.26 11.70 -1.68
CA ARG A 20 -12.07 11.16 -2.35
C ARG A 20 -10.83 11.95 -2.02
N ARG A 21 -10.92 13.29 -1.92
CA ARG A 21 -9.78 14.11 -1.53
C ARG A 21 -9.29 13.81 -0.13
N VAL A 22 -10.21 13.65 0.81
CA VAL A 22 -9.87 13.34 2.19
C VAL A 22 -9.18 11.98 2.26
N ILE A 23 -9.75 10.97 1.62
CA ILE A 23 -9.20 9.61 1.63
C ILE A 23 -7.83 9.59 0.95
N ALA A 24 -7.70 10.26 -0.19
CA ALA A 24 -6.42 10.34 -0.90
C ALA A 24 -5.34 11.01 -0.05
N ARG A 25 -5.69 12.06 0.67
CA ARG A 25 -4.75 12.75 1.55
C ARG A 25 -4.33 11.87 2.71
N VAL A 26 -5.28 11.18 3.36
CA VAL A 26 -4.98 10.26 4.46
C VAL A 26 -4.00 9.18 3.99
N LEU A 27 -4.25 8.60 2.80
CA LEU A 27 -3.37 7.59 2.23
C LEU A 27 -1.99 8.15 1.92
N SER A 28 -1.92 9.36 1.37
CA SER A 28 -0.64 9.99 1.00
C SER A 28 0.21 10.31 2.23
N GLU A 29 -0.43 10.67 3.33
CA GLU A 29 0.26 11.02 4.58
C GLU A 29 0.58 9.81 5.44
N ALA A 30 0.03 8.64 5.12
CA ALA A 30 0.23 7.44 5.90
C ALA A 30 1.68 6.96 5.80
N THR A 31 2.28 6.69 6.95
CA THR A 31 3.63 6.10 7.03
C THR A 31 3.57 4.62 7.35
N ASP A 32 2.38 4.11 7.56
CA ASP A 32 2.10 2.71 7.84
C ASP A 32 1.26 2.13 6.71
N HIS A 33 0.78 0.91 6.89
CA HIS A 33 -0.07 0.23 5.90
C HIS A 33 -1.47 0.05 6.52
N PRO A 34 -2.31 1.10 6.47
CA PRO A 34 -3.62 1.03 7.12
C PRO A 34 -4.57 0.11 6.38
N ASP A 35 -5.43 -0.57 7.14
CA ASP A 35 -6.58 -1.27 6.57
C ASP A 35 -7.75 -0.30 6.39
N VAL A 36 -8.86 -0.80 5.86
CA VAL A 36 -10.02 0.05 5.57
C VAL A 36 -10.61 0.67 6.84
N ASP A 37 -10.65 -0.08 7.93
CA ASP A 37 -11.19 0.45 9.19
C ASP A 37 -10.35 1.60 9.72
N GLU A 38 -9.04 1.48 9.65
CA GLU A 38 -8.15 2.55 10.09
C GLU A 38 -8.23 3.75 9.14
N LEU A 39 -8.33 3.51 7.83
CA LEU A 39 -8.54 4.58 6.87
C LEU A 39 -9.82 5.35 7.18
N HIS A 40 -10.90 4.63 7.48
CA HIS A 40 -12.16 5.24 7.83
C HIS A 40 -12.02 6.10 9.09
N ARG A 41 -11.35 5.59 10.12
CA ARG A 41 -11.14 6.33 11.35
C ARG A 41 -10.41 7.64 11.09
N ARG A 42 -9.35 7.61 10.30
CA ARG A 42 -8.56 8.79 9.97
C ARG A 42 -9.32 9.77 9.10
N ALA A 43 -10.01 9.27 8.08
CA ALA A 43 -10.83 10.12 7.21
C ALA A 43 -11.99 10.76 7.98
N ASN A 44 -12.59 10.02 8.89
CA ASN A 44 -13.70 10.49 9.69
C ASN A 44 -13.30 11.61 10.66
N ARG A 45 -12.05 11.66 11.06
CA ARG A 45 -11.54 12.78 11.87
C ARG A 45 -11.50 14.07 11.08
N VAL A 46 -11.28 13.99 9.78
CA VAL A 46 -11.25 15.16 8.90
C VAL A 46 -12.66 15.55 8.50
N ASP A 47 -13.47 14.57 8.10
CA ASP A 47 -14.85 14.78 7.71
C ASP A 47 -15.73 13.67 8.29
N PRO A 48 -16.46 13.96 9.40
CA PRO A 48 -17.29 12.95 10.07
C PRO A 48 -18.41 12.37 9.20
N ARG A 49 -18.70 12.97 8.04
CA ARG A 49 -19.76 12.49 7.15
C ARG A 49 -19.30 11.32 6.28
N ILE A 50 -18.00 11.03 6.24
CA ILE A 50 -17.47 9.94 5.43
C ILE A 50 -17.81 8.61 6.10
N SER A 51 -18.58 7.78 5.40
CA SER A 51 -18.97 6.46 5.90
C SER A 51 -17.94 5.41 5.56
N LEU A 52 -18.00 4.29 6.26
CA LEU A 52 -17.14 3.13 5.97
C LEU A 52 -17.38 2.64 4.54
N ALA A 53 -18.63 2.63 4.08
CA ALA A 53 -18.98 2.22 2.73
C ALA A 53 -18.30 3.12 1.68
N THR A 54 -18.23 4.42 1.94
CA THR A 54 -17.56 5.36 1.05
C THR A 54 -16.05 5.07 0.98
N VAL A 55 -15.44 4.77 2.12
CA VAL A 55 -14.01 4.40 2.14
C VAL A 55 -13.78 3.14 1.33
N TYR A 56 -14.61 2.11 1.52
CA TYR A 56 -14.53 0.85 0.77
C TYR A 56 -14.60 1.08 -0.72
N ARG A 57 -15.60 1.83 -1.17
CA ARG A 57 -15.79 2.10 -2.60
C ARG A 57 -14.61 2.87 -3.18
N THR A 58 -14.10 3.84 -2.43
CA THR A 58 -12.96 4.65 -2.89
C THR A 58 -11.71 3.79 -3.01
N VAL A 59 -11.42 2.99 -1.99
CA VAL A 59 -10.24 2.12 -2.01
C VAL A 59 -10.30 1.11 -3.16
N ARG A 60 -11.47 0.50 -3.40
CA ARG A 60 -11.64 -0.44 -4.52
C ARG A 60 -11.47 0.25 -5.86
N LEU A 61 -11.97 1.48 -5.99
CA LEU A 61 -11.79 2.25 -7.20
C LEU A 61 -10.31 2.53 -7.46
N LEU A 62 -9.59 2.98 -6.44
CA LEU A 62 -8.16 3.29 -6.56
C LEU A 62 -7.35 2.02 -6.86
N GLU A 63 -7.72 0.91 -6.26
CA GLU A 63 -7.09 -0.38 -6.54
C GLU A 63 -7.32 -0.79 -8.00
N SER A 64 -8.55 -0.65 -8.49
CA SER A 64 -8.90 -1.03 -9.86
C SER A 64 -8.18 -0.17 -10.90
N LYS A 65 -7.81 1.05 -10.55
CA LYS A 65 -7.05 1.96 -11.43
C LYS A 65 -5.55 1.81 -11.28
N GLY A 66 -5.09 0.88 -10.45
CA GLY A 66 -3.66 0.67 -10.23
C GLY A 66 -2.99 1.74 -9.39
N ILE A 67 -3.77 2.59 -8.72
CA ILE A 67 -3.23 3.64 -7.86
C ILE A 67 -2.84 3.09 -6.49
N LEU A 68 -3.61 2.14 -5.98
CA LEU A 68 -3.32 1.45 -4.73
C LEU A 68 -3.05 -0.02 -5.00
N SER A 69 -2.15 -0.58 -4.22
CA SER A 69 -1.91 -2.02 -4.16
C SER A 69 -2.46 -2.57 -2.87
N ARG A 70 -3.15 -3.69 -2.98
CA ARG A 70 -3.67 -4.43 -1.83
C ARG A 70 -2.61 -5.42 -1.36
N ARG A 71 -2.37 -5.44 -0.05
CA ARG A 71 -1.42 -6.35 0.59
C ARG A 71 -2.09 -7.18 1.64
N ASP A 72 -1.91 -8.48 1.55
CA ASP A 72 -2.31 -9.41 2.60
C ASP A 72 -1.05 -9.84 3.34
N LEU A 73 -0.69 -9.05 4.36
CA LEU A 73 0.57 -9.20 5.08
C LEU A 73 0.45 -10.13 6.29
N GLY A 74 -0.26 -11.24 6.13
CA GLY A 74 -0.46 -12.20 7.21
C GLY A 74 -1.52 -11.81 8.22
N SER A 75 -2.26 -10.77 7.94
CA SER A 75 -3.37 -10.26 8.73
C SER A 75 -4.68 -10.71 8.07
N ARG A 76 -5.76 -10.76 8.84
CA ARG A 76 -7.09 -11.05 8.30
C ARG A 76 -7.59 -9.94 7.38
N ARG A 77 -7.07 -8.73 7.53
CA ARG A 77 -7.51 -7.56 6.79
C ARG A 77 -6.47 -7.14 5.79
N ALA A 78 -6.92 -6.86 4.58
CA ALA A 78 -6.05 -6.33 3.56
C ALA A 78 -5.57 -4.94 3.95
N ARG A 79 -4.32 -4.65 3.66
CA ARG A 79 -3.72 -3.34 3.85
C ARG A 79 -3.43 -2.73 2.50
N TYR A 80 -3.39 -1.42 2.47
CA TYR A 80 -3.28 -0.68 1.22
C TYR A 80 -2.09 0.26 1.25
N GLU A 81 -1.46 0.40 0.09
CA GLU A 81 -0.32 1.28 -0.10
C GLU A 81 -0.32 1.84 -1.51
N PRO A 82 0.30 3.01 -1.74
CA PRO A 82 0.45 3.53 -3.10
C PRO A 82 1.23 2.57 -3.98
N SER A 83 0.78 2.41 -5.23
CA SER A 83 1.43 1.52 -6.19
C SER A 83 2.67 2.10 -6.85
N GLY A 84 3.05 3.32 -6.49
CA GLY A 84 4.15 4.02 -7.14
C GLY A 84 5.52 3.39 -6.93
N ASP A 85 5.71 2.64 -5.86
CA ASP A 85 6.96 1.95 -5.59
C ASP A 85 6.91 0.57 -6.22
N LYS A 86 7.79 0.35 -7.17
CA LYS A 86 7.83 -0.91 -7.90
C LYS A 86 8.37 -2.07 -7.08
N HIS A 87 9.09 -1.78 -6.02
CA HIS A 87 9.78 -2.79 -5.23
C HIS A 87 9.51 -2.59 -3.76
N HIS A 88 8.49 -3.29 -3.26
CA HIS A 88 8.13 -3.26 -1.85
C HIS A 88 8.64 -4.51 -1.16
N PHE A 89 9.63 -4.31 -0.31
CA PHE A 89 10.11 -5.36 0.57
C PHE A 89 9.62 -5.01 1.96
N HIS A 90 8.84 -5.92 2.54
CA HIS A 90 8.19 -5.72 3.83
C HIS A 90 8.64 -6.75 4.82
N LEU A 91 8.88 -6.28 6.04
CA LEU A 91 9.14 -7.14 7.17
C LEU A 91 7.98 -6.98 8.15
N VAL A 92 7.23 -8.05 8.35
CA VAL A 92 6.03 -8.05 9.18
C VAL A 92 6.35 -8.65 10.54
N ASP A 93 6.09 -7.86 11.59
CA ASP A 93 6.20 -8.33 12.97
C ASP A 93 4.91 -9.05 13.32
N ARG A 94 4.98 -10.38 13.51
CA ARG A 94 3.80 -11.19 13.79
C ARG A 94 3.22 -10.95 15.18
N GLU A 95 4.00 -10.42 16.10
CA GLU A 95 3.54 -10.20 17.46
C GLU A 95 2.63 -8.97 17.57
N ASN A 96 2.99 -7.89 16.88
CA ASN A 96 2.24 -6.65 16.99
C ASN A 96 1.67 -6.13 15.68
N GLY A 97 1.94 -6.82 14.57
CA GLY A 97 1.41 -6.45 13.26
C GLY A 97 2.07 -5.25 12.60
N THR A 98 3.16 -4.74 13.16
CA THR A 98 3.86 -3.63 12.52
C THR A 98 4.56 -4.10 11.26
N VAL A 99 4.68 -3.19 10.30
CA VAL A 99 5.30 -3.46 9.00
C VAL A 99 6.46 -2.50 8.80
N VAL A 100 7.62 -3.05 8.50
CA VAL A 100 8.81 -2.26 8.19
C VAL A 100 9.11 -2.41 6.71
N GLU A 101 9.25 -1.30 6.02
CA GLU A 101 9.68 -1.30 4.64
C GLU A 101 11.20 -1.23 4.59
N PHE A 102 11.79 -1.96 3.66
CA PHE A 102 13.23 -1.90 3.48
C PHE A 102 13.57 -2.04 2.01
N ALA A 103 14.78 -1.61 1.64
CA ALA A 103 15.31 -1.75 0.30
C ALA A 103 16.42 -2.80 0.31
N ALA A 104 16.46 -3.62 -0.72
CA ALA A 104 17.49 -4.65 -0.86
C ALA A 104 17.90 -4.79 -2.32
N PRO A 105 18.66 -3.82 -2.87
CA PRO A 105 19.05 -3.85 -4.29
C PRO A 105 19.79 -5.12 -4.68
N GLN A 106 20.61 -5.67 -3.79
CA GLN A 106 21.35 -6.90 -4.07
C GLN A 106 20.41 -8.09 -4.20
N ALA A 107 19.39 -8.17 -3.35
CA ALA A 107 18.39 -9.22 -3.44
C ALA A 107 17.58 -9.10 -4.73
N GLU A 108 17.22 -7.89 -5.13
CA GLU A 108 16.52 -7.66 -6.38
C GLU A 108 17.32 -8.14 -7.57
N ALA A 109 18.60 -7.79 -7.62
CA ALA A 109 19.47 -8.20 -8.70
C ALA A 109 19.59 -9.72 -8.79
N MET A 110 19.75 -10.38 -7.65
CA MET A 110 19.83 -11.83 -7.59
C MET A 110 18.55 -12.48 -8.09
N LEU A 111 17.39 -11.98 -7.67
CA LEU A 111 16.11 -12.54 -8.07
C LEU A 111 15.86 -12.34 -9.56
N ARG A 112 16.28 -11.22 -10.13
CA ARG A 112 16.18 -10.97 -11.56
C ARG A 112 17.05 -11.94 -12.36
N GLU A 113 18.25 -12.23 -11.87
CA GLU A 113 19.13 -13.21 -12.51
C GLU A 113 18.53 -14.61 -12.46
N ILE A 114 17.96 -15.00 -11.33
CA ILE A 114 17.29 -16.28 -11.19
C ILE A 114 16.12 -16.39 -12.17
N ALA A 115 15.32 -15.35 -12.28
CA ALA A 115 14.20 -15.35 -13.21
C ALA A 115 14.67 -15.40 -14.66
N ALA A 116 15.73 -14.67 -14.99
CA ALA A 116 16.29 -14.68 -16.34
C ALA A 116 16.78 -16.07 -16.73
N ALA A 117 17.36 -16.81 -15.79
CA ALA A 117 17.78 -18.19 -16.03
C ALA A 117 16.60 -19.11 -16.34
N GLN A 118 15.40 -18.74 -15.92
CA GLN A 118 14.16 -19.47 -16.21
C GLN A 118 13.45 -18.95 -17.46
N GLY A 119 14.03 -17.94 -18.13
CA GLY A 119 13.44 -17.36 -19.33
C GLY A 119 12.44 -16.25 -19.07
N PHE A 120 12.49 -15.62 -17.88
CA PHE A 120 11.55 -14.56 -17.53
C PHE A 120 12.24 -13.21 -17.41
N GLU A 121 11.55 -12.19 -17.88
CA GLU A 121 11.89 -10.80 -17.61
C GLU A 121 10.96 -10.30 -16.52
N VAL A 122 11.53 -9.80 -15.41
CA VAL A 122 10.76 -9.45 -14.23
C VAL A 122 10.26 -8.02 -14.31
N ASP A 123 8.95 -7.84 -14.19
CA ASP A 123 8.32 -6.53 -14.14
C ASP A 123 8.27 -5.99 -12.72
N ASN A 124 8.05 -6.85 -11.74
CA ASN A 124 7.79 -6.44 -10.38
C ASN A 124 8.26 -7.51 -9.41
N ILE A 125 8.86 -7.07 -8.32
CA ILE A 125 9.31 -7.95 -7.24
C ILE A 125 8.64 -7.53 -5.95
N LYS A 126 7.99 -8.48 -5.30
CA LYS A 126 7.35 -8.29 -4.00
C LYS A 126 7.92 -9.30 -3.04
N ILE A 127 8.42 -8.83 -1.91
CA ILE A 127 8.96 -9.71 -0.87
C ILE A 127 8.31 -9.36 0.46
N GLU A 128 7.79 -10.38 1.12
CA GLU A 128 7.19 -10.25 2.43
C GLU A 128 7.87 -11.25 3.36
N LEU A 129 8.49 -10.73 4.40
CA LEU A 129 9.14 -11.55 5.42
C LEU A 129 8.32 -11.47 6.70
N PHE A 130 8.03 -12.61 7.28
CA PHE A 130 7.22 -12.71 8.49
C PHE A 130 8.10 -13.22 9.62
N GLY A 131 8.10 -12.51 10.71
CA GLY A 131 8.91 -12.90 11.83
C GLY A 131 8.57 -12.12 13.09
N ARG A 132 9.47 -12.13 14.03
CA ARG A 132 9.35 -11.38 15.27
C ARG A 132 10.72 -10.84 15.64
N ARG A 133 10.72 -9.80 16.44
CA ARG A 133 11.97 -9.16 16.81
C ARG A 133 12.88 -10.11 17.57
N SER A 134 14.17 -10.00 17.28
CA SER A 134 15.17 -10.76 18.00
C SER A 134 15.17 -10.34 19.48
N ALA A 135 15.51 -11.30 20.34
CA ALA A 135 15.51 -11.11 21.79
C ALA A 135 16.83 -10.50 22.27
N GLU A 136 17.22 -9.36 21.70
CA GLU A 136 18.41 -8.67 22.14
C GLU A 136 18.07 -7.35 22.76
#